data_a3910d4af32ff137d7d452894228e492
#
_entry.id   a3910d4af32ff137d7d452894228e492
#
_cell.length_a   1.000
_cell.length_b   1.000
_cell.length_c   1.000
_cell.angle_alpha   90.00
_cell.angle_beta   90.00
_cell.angle_gamma   90.00
#
_symmetry.space_group_name_H-M   'P 1'
#
loop_
_entity.id
_entity.type
_entity.pdbx_description
1 polymer ?
#
loop_
_entity_poly.entity_id
_entity_poly.type
_entity_poly.pdbx_seq_one_letter_code
_entity_poly.pdbx_strand_id
1 'polypeptide(L)'
;MKLLRTIRLDKSDTFVFARTAEPGEWATPGGFMFWDGDPATLDGKQRAAFRSGFLGLSSFGWSTLAEAAEITTDDLEAATASLAKVLMEQHGAPDMAAARAAAAEEISFSASLAEHPPGTVIALQRAVEEDGTVRERFRTIKTVLEPGANSFAQGCVLPIGVARDDGDTPRIEEVDFVGLMGGQVASGTTSKRRP
;
A
#
# COMPACT_ATOMS: atom_id res chain seq x y z
N MET A 1 15.32 14.36 -3.87
CA MET A 1 13.95 14.29 -3.35
C MET A 1 13.56 12.82 -3.25
N LYS A 2 12.61 12.45 -2.38
CA LYS A 2 12.11 11.07 -2.30
C LYS A 2 10.64 11.01 -2.66
N LEU A 3 10.21 9.85 -3.16
CA LEU A 3 8.83 9.56 -3.47
C LEU A 3 8.53 8.10 -3.11
N LEU A 4 7.26 7.75 -3.00
CA LEU A 4 6.83 6.38 -2.85
C LEU A 4 7.05 5.60 -4.15
N ARG A 5 7.51 4.35 -4.02
CA ARG A 5 7.70 3.42 -5.12
C ARG A 5 7.08 2.06 -4.76
N THR A 6 6.30 1.48 -5.66
CA THR A 6 5.66 0.18 -5.45
C THR A 6 6.68 -0.92 -5.25
N ILE A 7 6.41 -1.82 -4.31
CA ILE A 7 7.17 -3.05 -4.14
C ILE A 7 6.22 -4.23 -4.13
N ARG A 8 6.72 -5.39 -4.56
CA ARG A 8 5.97 -6.65 -4.52
C ARG A 8 6.83 -7.71 -3.85
N LEU A 9 6.38 -8.20 -2.70
CA LEU A 9 7.09 -9.25 -1.96
C LEU A 9 6.78 -10.64 -2.54
N ASP A 10 5.54 -10.82 -3.02
CA ASP A 10 5.06 -12.07 -3.62
C ASP A 10 3.98 -11.80 -4.68
N LYS A 11 3.24 -12.84 -5.08
CA LYS A 11 2.18 -12.73 -6.08
C LYS A 11 0.80 -12.37 -5.50
N SER A 12 0.67 -12.10 -4.20
CA SER A 12 -0.64 -11.88 -3.56
C SER A 12 -1.41 -10.71 -4.17
N ASP A 13 -0.73 -9.62 -4.50
CA ASP A 13 -1.35 -8.44 -5.14
C ASP A 13 -2.09 -8.80 -6.43
N THR A 14 -1.60 -9.77 -7.20
CA THR A 14 -2.25 -10.20 -8.46
C THR A 14 -3.60 -10.90 -8.24
N PHE A 15 -3.84 -11.42 -7.05
CA PHE A 15 -5.12 -12.02 -6.66
C PHE A 15 -6.05 -11.02 -5.98
N VAL A 16 -5.46 -10.12 -5.20
CA VAL A 16 -6.17 -9.14 -4.37
C VAL A 16 -6.75 -8.00 -5.20
N PHE A 17 -5.99 -7.48 -6.17
CA PHE A 17 -6.40 -6.33 -6.98
C PHE A 17 -6.93 -6.75 -8.36
N ALA A 18 -7.83 -5.93 -8.91
CA ALA A 18 -8.31 -6.11 -10.28
C ALA A 18 -7.22 -5.77 -11.30
N ARG A 19 -6.44 -4.73 -11.01
CA ARG A 19 -5.27 -4.29 -11.75
C ARG A 19 -4.12 -4.08 -10.77
N THR A 20 -3.03 -4.77 -10.98
CA THR A 20 -1.85 -4.72 -10.11
C THR A 20 -0.83 -3.77 -10.70
N ALA A 21 -0.22 -2.93 -9.86
CA ALA A 21 0.94 -2.13 -10.25
C ALA A 21 2.16 -3.04 -10.49
N GLU A 22 3.02 -2.66 -11.42
CA GLU A 22 4.30 -3.33 -11.56
C GLU A 22 5.26 -2.89 -10.43
N PRO A 23 6.15 -3.77 -9.96
CA PRO A 23 7.15 -3.36 -8.98
C PRO A 23 8.06 -2.27 -9.53
N GLY A 24 8.35 -1.27 -8.72
CA GLY A 24 9.23 -0.17 -9.09
C GLY A 24 8.55 1.02 -9.74
N GLU A 25 7.23 1.04 -9.88
CA GLU A 25 6.48 2.22 -10.31
C GLU A 25 6.48 3.29 -9.22
N TRP A 26 6.59 4.55 -9.60
CA TRP A 26 6.28 5.65 -8.69
C TRP A 26 4.83 5.58 -8.26
N ALA A 27 4.55 5.92 -7.02
CA ALA A 27 3.23 5.68 -6.43
C ALA A 27 2.74 6.84 -5.57
N THR A 28 1.41 6.89 -5.45
CA THR A 28 0.68 7.73 -4.50
C THR A 28 -0.26 6.87 -3.66
N PRO A 29 -0.80 7.38 -2.55
CA PRO A 29 -1.90 6.72 -1.85
C PRO A 29 -3.12 6.49 -2.75
N GLY A 30 -3.41 7.40 -3.69
CA GLY A 30 -4.47 7.23 -4.69
C GLY A 30 -5.88 7.27 -4.09
N GLY A 31 -6.10 7.94 -2.97
CA GLY A 31 -7.42 8.08 -2.34
C GLY A 31 -8.45 8.72 -3.25
N PHE A 32 -8.01 9.65 -4.12
CA PHE A 32 -8.85 10.35 -5.08
C PHE A 32 -9.60 9.43 -6.06
N MET A 33 -9.08 8.22 -6.31
CA MET A 33 -9.74 7.23 -7.17
C MET A 33 -11.11 6.76 -6.65
N PHE A 34 -11.45 7.09 -5.41
CA PHE A 34 -12.67 6.65 -4.72
C PHE A 34 -13.60 7.80 -4.33
N TRP A 35 -13.31 9.06 -4.73
CA TRP A 35 -14.11 10.22 -4.32
C TRP A 35 -15.53 10.23 -4.88
N ASP A 36 -15.74 9.66 -6.07
CA ASP A 36 -17.04 9.65 -6.75
C ASP A 36 -17.94 8.47 -6.34
N GLY A 37 -17.49 7.63 -5.40
CA GLY A 37 -18.18 6.40 -5.01
C GLY A 37 -18.42 6.29 -3.51
N ASP A 38 -19.49 5.55 -3.13
CA ASP A 38 -19.69 5.14 -1.75
C ASP A 38 -18.78 3.92 -1.46
N PRO A 39 -17.81 4.04 -0.53
CA PRO A 39 -16.92 2.93 -0.16
C PRO A 39 -17.66 1.66 0.31
N ALA A 40 -18.91 1.80 0.78
CA ALA A 40 -19.72 0.66 1.21
C ALA A 40 -20.17 -0.21 0.04
N THR A 41 -20.27 0.35 -1.17
CA THR A 41 -20.73 -0.35 -2.38
C THR A 41 -19.62 -1.03 -3.18
N LEU A 42 -18.36 -0.81 -2.81
CA LEU A 42 -17.21 -1.37 -3.51
C LEU A 42 -17.24 -2.90 -3.50
N ASP A 43 -16.90 -3.52 -4.63
CA ASP A 43 -16.70 -4.97 -4.72
C ASP A 43 -15.46 -5.44 -3.93
N GLY A 44 -15.23 -6.75 -3.85
CA GLY A 44 -14.13 -7.31 -3.08
C GLY A 44 -12.75 -6.77 -3.46
N LYS A 45 -12.46 -6.65 -4.76
CA LYS A 45 -11.17 -6.18 -5.28
C LYS A 45 -11.02 -4.65 -5.20
N GLN A 46 -12.09 -3.93 -5.47
CA GLN A 46 -12.14 -2.47 -5.29
C GLN A 46 -12.01 -2.09 -3.81
N ARG A 47 -12.70 -2.85 -2.93
CA ARG A 47 -12.60 -2.68 -1.49
C ARG A 47 -11.18 -2.93 -0.97
N ALA A 48 -10.49 -3.94 -1.51
CA ALA A 48 -9.08 -4.18 -1.16
C ALA A 48 -8.20 -3.01 -1.59
N ALA A 49 -8.36 -2.50 -2.82
CA ALA A 49 -7.64 -1.34 -3.31
C ALA A 49 -7.92 -0.08 -2.47
N PHE A 50 -9.19 0.16 -2.13
CA PHE A 50 -9.56 1.24 -1.22
C PHE A 50 -8.86 1.11 0.13
N ARG A 51 -8.93 -0.06 0.77
CA ARG A 51 -8.45 -0.26 2.15
C ARG A 51 -6.94 -0.20 2.30
N SER A 52 -6.17 -0.66 1.31
CA SER A 52 -4.73 -0.84 1.48
C SER A 52 -3.89 -0.63 0.21
N GLY A 53 -4.47 -0.10 -0.87
CA GLY A 53 -3.76 0.04 -2.13
C GLY A 53 -3.01 1.36 -2.25
N PHE A 54 -1.74 1.30 -2.67
CA PHE A 54 -1.01 2.40 -3.28
C PHE A 54 -1.20 2.34 -4.80
N LEU A 55 -1.43 3.48 -5.41
CA LEU A 55 -1.64 3.61 -6.86
C LEU A 55 -0.32 3.81 -7.59
N GLY A 56 0.06 2.89 -8.47
CA GLY A 56 1.21 3.05 -9.37
C GLY A 56 0.90 4.05 -10.49
N LEU A 57 1.80 4.97 -10.75
CA LEU A 57 1.58 6.12 -11.66
C LEU A 57 1.86 5.81 -13.14
N SER A 58 2.37 4.62 -13.45
CA SER A 58 2.57 4.18 -14.83
C SER A 58 1.45 3.27 -15.31
N SER A 59 1.10 2.28 -14.51
CA SER A 59 0.05 1.32 -14.86
C SER A 59 -1.34 1.73 -14.39
N PHE A 60 -1.44 2.63 -13.40
CA PHE A 60 -2.66 2.89 -12.62
C PHE A 60 -3.26 1.61 -12.03
N GLY A 61 -2.36 0.68 -11.66
CA GLY A 61 -2.65 -0.50 -10.87
C GLY A 61 -2.35 -0.27 -9.39
N TRP A 62 -2.67 -1.26 -8.57
CA TRP A 62 -2.55 -1.17 -7.10
C TRP A 62 -1.45 -2.08 -6.58
N SER A 63 -0.78 -1.63 -5.53
CA SER A 63 0.18 -2.40 -4.74
C SER A 63 -0.14 -2.26 -3.26
N THR A 64 -0.03 -3.35 -2.49
CA THR A 64 -0.27 -3.33 -1.03
C THR A 64 0.81 -2.55 -0.28
N LEU A 65 2.03 -2.53 -0.82
CA LEU A 65 3.18 -1.92 -0.17
C LEU A 65 3.89 -0.95 -1.10
N ALA A 66 4.46 0.09 -0.52
CA ALA A 66 5.38 0.99 -1.19
C ALA A 66 6.64 1.18 -0.33
N GLU A 67 7.72 1.63 -0.94
CA GLU A 67 8.94 2.01 -0.24
C GLU A 67 9.31 3.46 -0.50
N ALA A 68 10.03 4.08 0.41
CA ALA A 68 10.66 5.37 0.18
C ALA A 68 11.87 5.19 -0.77
N ALA A 69 11.89 5.89 -1.88
CA ALA A 69 12.96 5.82 -2.88
C ALA A 69 13.37 7.21 -3.37
N GLU A 70 14.63 7.38 -3.74
CA GLU A 70 15.09 8.62 -4.37
C GLU A 70 14.55 8.73 -5.78
N ILE A 71 14.01 9.91 -6.13
CA ILE A 71 13.45 10.19 -7.45
C ILE A 71 14.24 11.30 -8.13
N THR A 72 14.49 11.15 -9.42
CA THR A 72 15.10 12.19 -10.26
C THR A 72 14.07 13.28 -10.59
N THR A 73 14.55 14.46 -10.99
CA THR A 73 13.66 15.56 -11.42
C THR A 73 12.83 15.16 -12.64
N ASP A 74 13.46 14.48 -13.59
CA ASP A 74 12.80 14.06 -14.84
C ASP A 74 11.70 13.03 -14.58
N ASP A 75 11.97 12.04 -13.71
CA ASP A 75 10.96 11.05 -13.30
C ASP A 75 9.81 11.70 -12.54
N LEU A 76 10.10 12.67 -11.68
CA LEU A 76 9.10 13.42 -10.94
C LEU A 76 8.16 14.19 -11.88
N GLU A 77 8.73 14.85 -12.88
CA GLU A 77 7.95 15.57 -13.88
C GLU A 77 7.11 14.60 -14.72
N ALA A 78 7.67 13.48 -15.13
CA ALA A 78 6.95 12.43 -15.87
C ALA A 78 5.80 11.82 -15.04
N ALA A 79 6.03 11.52 -13.76
CA ALA A 79 5.00 11.02 -12.85
C ALA A 79 3.87 12.04 -12.64
N THR A 80 4.21 13.31 -12.44
CA THR A 80 3.24 14.40 -12.30
C THR A 80 2.41 14.58 -13.57
N ALA A 81 3.04 14.54 -14.74
CA ALA A 81 2.37 14.67 -16.02
C ALA A 81 1.42 13.48 -16.29
N SER A 82 1.84 12.26 -15.96
CA SER A 82 1.02 11.05 -16.06
C SER A 82 -0.22 11.15 -15.20
N LEU A 83 -0.06 11.55 -13.94
CA LEU A 83 -1.17 11.72 -13.01
C LEU A 83 -2.13 12.84 -13.47
N ALA A 84 -1.60 14.00 -13.89
CA ALA A 84 -2.42 15.12 -14.38
C ALA A 84 -3.29 14.72 -15.57
N LYS A 85 -2.76 13.90 -16.48
CA LYS A 85 -3.54 13.40 -17.62
C LYS A 85 -4.74 12.58 -17.14
N VAL A 86 -4.56 11.68 -16.19
CA VAL A 86 -5.66 10.85 -15.65
C VAL A 86 -6.69 11.70 -14.89
N LEU A 87 -6.23 12.67 -14.10
CA LEU A 87 -7.12 13.60 -13.40
C LEU A 87 -7.99 14.40 -14.37
N MET A 88 -7.44 14.81 -15.51
CA MET A 88 -8.19 15.52 -16.54
C MET A 88 -9.17 14.60 -17.29
N GLU A 89 -8.74 13.39 -17.65
CA GLU A 89 -9.51 12.49 -18.50
C GLU A 89 -10.61 11.73 -17.72
N GLN A 90 -10.40 11.45 -16.43
CA GLN A 90 -11.25 10.54 -15.66
C GLN A 90 -11.82 11.13 -14.37
N HIS A 91 -11.25 12.22 -13.84
CA HIS A 91 -11.64 12.79 -12.56
C HIS A 91 -12.11 14.25 -12.64
N GLY A 92 -12.50 14.69 -13.83
CA GLY A 92 -13.23 15.95 -14.00
C GLY A 92 -12.43 17.22 -13.78
N ALA A 93 -11.09 17.17 -13.82
CA ALA A 93 -10.29 18.39 -13.78
C ALA A 93 -10.65 19.29 -14.98
N PRO A 94 -10.96 20.58 -14.76
CA PRO A 94 -11.54 21.44 -15.79
C PRO A 94 -10.57 21.74 -16.95
N ASP A 95 -9.28 21.74 -16.65
CA ASP A 95 -8.22 21.97 -17.64
C ASP A 95 -6.89 21.34 -17.18
N MET A 96 -5.91 21.36 -18.06
CA MET A 96 -4.58 20.79 -17.77
C MET A 96 -3.84 21.54 -16.64
N ALA A 97 -4.08 22.83 -16.45
CA ALA A 97 -3.43 23.59 -15.41
C ALA A 97 -3.96 23.16 -14.02
N ALA A 98 -5.28 23.03 -13.87
CA ALA A 98 -5.91 22.51 -12.66
C ALA A 98 -5.51 21.05 -12.39
N ALA A 99 -5.48 20.20 -13.45
CA ALA A 99 -5.04 18.82 -13.33
C ALA A 99 -3.58 18.71 -12.85
N ARG A 100 -2.68 19.55 -13.39
CA ARG A 100 -1.28 19.58 -12.93
C ARG A 100 -1.13 20.07 -11.50
N ALA A 101 -1.92 21.06 -11.09
CA ALA A 101 -1.90 21.54 -9.71
C ALA A 101 -2.33 20.44 -8.73
N ALA A 102 -3.46 19.76 -9.01
CA ALA A 102 -3.93 18.64 -8.20
C ALA A 102 -2.94 17.46 -8.18
N ALA A 103 -2.34 17.14 -9.33
CA ALA A 103 -1.30 16.11 -9.41
C ALA A 103 -0.08 16.47 -8.57
N ALA A 104 0.35 17.74 -8.58
CA ALA A 104 1.49 18.20 -7.79
C ALA A 104 1.19 18.13 -6.28
N GLU A 105 -0.03 18.41 -5.85
CA GLU A 105 -0.46 18.26 -4.44
C GLU A 105 -0.41 16.79 -4.00
N GLU A 106 -0.95 15.88 -4.79
CA GLU A 106 -0.92 14.44 -4.52
C GLU A 106 0.52 13.88 -4.48
N ILE A 107 1.37 14.30 -5.42
CA ILE A 107 2.79 13.95 -5.43
C ILE A 107 3.52 14.54 -4.21
N SER A 108 3.22 15.78 -3.81
CA SER A 108 3.80 16.40 -2.63
C SER A 108 3.41 15.65 -1.36
N PHE A 109 2.16 15.22 -1.26
CA PHE A 109 1.69 14.37 -0.16
C PHE A 109 2.45 13.03 -0.14
N SER A 110 2.57 12.36 -1.28
CA SER A 110 3.34 11.11 -1.39
C SER A 110 4.82 11.29 -1.02
N ALA A 111 5.40 12.44 -1.37
CA ALA A 111 6.77 12.78 -1.00
C ALA A 111 6.93 12.96 0.52
N SER A 112 5.95 13.57 1.19
CA SER A 112 5.96 13.72 2.65
C SER A 112 5.92 12.35 3.37
N LEU A 113 5.18 11.38 2.82
CA LEU A 113 5.16 10.01 3.32
C LEU A 113 6.48 9.26 3.08
N ALA A 114 7.27 9.69 2.09
CA ALA A 114 8.57 9.11 1.77
C ALA A 114 9.74 9.77 2.52
N GLU A 115 9.50 10.64 3.51
CA GLU A 115 10.52 11.28 4.36
C GLU A 115 11.14 10.30 5.37
N HIS A 116 11.53 9.12 4.86
CA HIS A 116 12.20 8.06 5.59
C HIS A 116 13.52 7.67 4.89
N PRO A 117 14.41 6.90 5.53
CA PRO A 117 15.55 6.32 4.82
C PRO A 117 15.10 5.52 3.59
N PRO A 118 15.83 5.59 2.46
CA PRO A 118 15.53 4.78 1.28
C PRO A 118 15.39 3.29 1.63
N GLY A 119 14.41 2.60 1.03
CA GLY A 119 14.08 1.21 1.32
C GLY A 119 13.19 1.01 2.55
N THR A 120 12.77 2.09 3.24
CA THR A 120 11.74 1.96 4.29
C THR A 120 10.42 1.61 3.63
N VAL A 121 9.87 0.46 4.01
CA VAL A 121 8.58 -0.03 3.52
C VAL A 121 7.44 0.64 4.25
N ILE A 122 6.41 1.03 3.51
CA ILE A 122 5.24 1.73 4.02
C ILE A 122 3.99 0.94 3.63
N ALA A 123 3.12 0.72 4.59
CA ALA A 123 1.80 0.15 4.42
C ALA A 123 0.73 1.19 4.69
N LEU A 124 -0.36 1.12 3.96
CA LEU A 124 -1.52 2.00 4.07
C LEU A 124 -2.73 1.23 4.57
N GLN A 125 -3.48 1.86 5.45
CA GLN A 125 -4.80 1.39 5.87
C GLN A 125 -5.81 2.53 5.80
N ARG A 126 -6.89 2.35 5.02
CA ARG A 126 -8.05 3.26 5.00
C ARG A 126 -9.23 2.62 5.69
N ALA A 127 -9.96 3.43 6.42
CA ALA A 127 -11.23 3.07 7.04
C ALA A 127 -12.23 4.21 6.85
N VAL A 128 -13.51 3.86 6.73
CA VAL A 128 -14.60 4.82 6.80
C VAL A 128 -15.03 4.90 8.26
N GLU A 129 -15.03 6.08 8.82
CA GLU A 129 -15.48 6.34 10.18
C GLU A 129 -17.03 6.40 10.22
N GLU A 130 -17.61 6.41 11.41
CA GLU A 130 -19.06 6.43 11.60
C GLU A 130 -19.75 7.69 11.00
N ASP A 131 -19.02 8.78 10.90
CA ASP A 131 -19.48 10.04 10.29
C ASP A 131 -19.35 10.06 8.75
N GLY A 132 -18.87 8.97 8.15
CA GLY A 132 -18.64 8.85 6.72
C GLY A 132 -17.29 9.40 6.24
N THR A 133 -16.48 9.96 7.13
CA THR A 133 -15.14 10.43 6.76
C THR A 133 -14.19 9.25 6.50
N VAL A 134 -13.27 9.43 5.54
CA VAL A 134 -12.22 8.44 5.28
C VAL A 134 -10.98 8.81 6.07
N ARG A 135 -10.55 7.88 6.93
CA ARG A 135 -9.30 8.01 7.67
C ARG A 135 -8.22 7.15 7.03
N GLU A 136 -7.08 7.78 6.74
CA GLU A 136 -5.87 7.09 6.27
C GLU A 136 -4.87 6.95 7.41
N ARG A 137 -4.25 5.78 7.51
CA ARG A 137 -3.17 5.49 8.44
C ARG A 137 -2.01 4.88 7.68
N PHE A 138 -0.82 5.45 7.88
CA PHE A 138 0.41 4.97 7.28
C PHE A 138 1.30 4.36 8.36
N ARG A 139 1.89 3.22 8.05
CA ARG A 139 2.79 2.50 8.96
C ARG A 139 4.08 2.17 8.25
N THR A 140 5.20 2.47 8.88
CA THR A 140 6.52 2.07 8.39
C THR A 140 6.84 0.67 8.88
N ILE A 141 7.37 -0.15 7.97
CA ILE A 141 7.87 -1.51 8.28
C ILE A 141 9.37 -1.46 8.10
N LYS A 142 10.12 -1.66 9.18
CA LYS A 142 11.58 -1.77 9.12
C LYS A 142 11.93 -3.23 8.87
N THR A 143 12.60 -3.51 7.78
CA THR A 143 13.28 -4.79 7.57
C THR A 143 14.51 -4.82 8.46
N VAL A 144 14.51 -5.64 9.49
CA VAL A 144 15.71 -5.95 10.28
C VAL A 144 16.50 -6.99 9.48
N LEU A 145 17.49 -6.54 8.71
CA LEU A 145 18.51 -7.45 8.17
C LEU A 145 19.44 -7.80 9.32
N GLU A 146 19.34 -9.02 9.84
CA GLU A 146 20.34 -9.57 10.73
C GLU A 146 21.69 -9.62 9.97
N PRO A 147 22.77 -9.00 10.52
CA PRO A 147 24.10 -9.10 9.91
C PRO A 147 24.58 -10.54 10.01
N GLY A 148 24.51 -11.28 8.92
CA GLY A 148 24.96 -12.69 8.85
C GLY A 148 24.06 -13.63 8.05
N ALA A 149 22.89 -13.21 7.62
CA ALA A 149 22.08 -14.01 6.71
C ALA A 149 22.67 -13.94 5.31
N ASN A 150 23.40 -14.99 4.93
CA ASN A 150 23.88 -15.19 3.57
C ASN A 150 22.70 -15.12 2.59
N SER A 151 22.86 -14.30 1.57
CA SER A 151 21.98 -14.15 0.42
C SER A 151 21.74 -15.52 -0.24
N PHE A 152 20.63 -16.16 0.11
CA PHE A 152 20.13 -17.29 -0.65
C PHE A 152 19.03 -16.80 -1.57
N ALA A 153 19.37 -16.73 -2.85
CA ALA A 153 18.42 -16.66 -3.94
C ALA A 153 17.58 -17.94 -3.90
N GLN A 154 16.40 -17.86 -3.32
CA GLN A 154 15.21 -18.70 -3.54
C GLN A 154 14.33 -18.66 -2.29
N GLY A 155 13.23 -17.92 -2.35
CA GLY A 155 12.18 -17.96 -1.33
C GLY A 155 12.53 -17.22 -0.04
N CYS A 156 12.84 -15.94 -0.13
CA CYS A 156 13.10 -15.12 1.06
C CYS A 156 11.80 -14.84 1.81
N VAL A 157 11.56 -15.57 2.89
CA VAL A 157 10.65 -15.13 3.93
C VAL A 157 11.41 -14.08 4.75
N LEU A 158 11.13 -12.80 4.48
CA LEU A 158 11.71 -11.73 5.27
C LEU A 158 11.06 -11.73 6.66
N PRO A 159 11.82 -11.79 7.75
CA PRO A 159 11.27 -11.56 9.08
C PRO A 159 10.82 -10.09 9.15
N ILE A 160 9.52 -9.87 9.19
CA ILE A 160 8.94 -8.53 9.32
C ILE A 160 8.99 -8.15 10.80
N GLY A 161 9.98 -7.37 11.18
CA GLY A 161 10.00 -6.71 12.49
C GLY A 161 9.13 -5.46 12.43
N VAL A 162 8.06 -5.42 13.22
CA VAL A 162 7.24 -4.21 13.38
C VAL A 162 8.02 -3.21 14.21
N ALA A 163 8.40 -2.07 13.64
CA ALA A 163 9.00 -0.99 14.39
C ALA A 163 7.94 -0.27 15.23
N ARG A 164 8.27 0.00 16.49
CA ARG A 164 7.47 0.85 17.37
C ARG A 164 7.46 2.27 16.83
N ASP A 165 6.28 2.81 16.64
CA ASP A 165 6.06 4.24 16.57
C ASP A 165 6.14 4.79 18.00
N ASP A 166 6.99 5.78 18.25
CA ASP A 166 7.22 6.37 19.58
C ASP A 166 6.15 7.40 19.98
N GLY A 167 4.99 7.38 19.35
CA GLY A 167 3.86 8.26 19.62
C GLY A 167 2.57 7.50 19.87
N ASP A 168 2.30 7.23 21.14
CA ASP A 168 0.99 6.96 21.77
C ASP A 168 -0.08 6.27 20.88
N THR A 169 0.22 5.12 20.35
CA THR A 169 -0.73 4.24 19.67
C THR A 169 -0.86 2.92 20.44
N PRO A 170 -2.10 2.40 20.64
CA PRO A 170 -2.31 1.18 21.40
C PRO A 170 -1.56 0.00 20.76
N ARG A 171 -0.96 -0.82 21.62
CA ARG A 171 -0.27 -2.06 21.26
C ARG A 171 -1.05 -2.82 20.20
N ILE A 172 -0.45 -2.98 19.03
CA ILE A 172 -0.88 -3.98 18.08
C ILE A 172 -0.31 -5.29 18.59
N GLU A 173 -1.19 -6.21 18.98
CA GLU A 173 -0.83 -7.61 19.23
C GLU A 173 -0.15 -8.17 17.97
N GLU A 174 0.88 -8.97 18.17
CA GLU A 174 1.59 -9.68 17.10
C GLU A 174 0.57 -10.37 16.20
N VAL A 175 0.43 -9.86 14.96
CA VAL A 175 -0.36 -10.56 13.95
C VAL A 175 0.55 -11.64 13.39
N ASP A 176 0.32 -12.87 13.81
CA ASP A 176 0.95 -14.06 13.26
C ASP A 176 0.45 -14.29 11.83
N PHE A 177 1.16 -13.73 10.86
CA PHE A 177 0.88 -13.90 9.44
C PHE A 177 1.07 -15.36 8.96
N VAL A 178 1.82 -16.17 9.70
CA VAL A 178 2.03 -17.59 9.38
C VAL A 178 0.78 -18.40 9.70
N GLY A 179 0.07 -18.05 10.77
CA GLY A 179 -1.20 -18.67 11.15
C GLY A 179 -2.36 -18.35 10.20
N LEU A 180 -2.31 -17.22 9.51
CA LEU A 180 -3.35 -16.81 8.54
C LEU A 180 -3.23 -17.52 7.18
N MET A 181 -2.04 -18.01 6.83
CA MET A 181 -1.79 -18.74 5.56
C MET A 181 -1.88 -20.26 5.72
N GLY A 182 -1.86 -20.77 6.95
CA GLY A 182 -2.01 -22.18 7.28
C GLY A 182 -3.48 -22.55 7.46
N GLY A 183 -4.21 -22.67 6.34
CA GLY A 183 -5.59 -23.15 6.34
C GLY A 183 -5.70 -24.52 7.01
N GLN A 184 -6.36 -24.53 8.11
CA GLN A 184 -7.28 -25.52 8.66
C GLN A 184 -7.21 -26.94 8.05
N VAL A 185 -6.52 -27.84 8.69
CA VAL A 185 -6.86 -29.27 8.63
C VAL A 185 -7.56 -29.63 9.93
N ALA A 186 -8.87 -29.74 9.85
CA ALA A 186 -9.70 -30.26 10.90
C ALA A 186 -9.35 -31.73 11.15
N SER A 187 -8.78 -32.03 12.29
CA SER A 187 -8.79 -33.40 12.82
C SER A 187 -9.77 -33.46 14.00
N GLY A 188 -10.95 -33.99 13.70
CA GLY A 188 -11.88 -34.40 14.70
C GLY A 188 -11.27 -35.50 15.58
N THR A 189 -11.32 -35.29 16.87
CA THR A 189 -11.13 -36.38 17.82
C THR A 189 -12.32 -36.46 18.74
N THR A 190 -13.05 -37.50 18.51
CA THR A 190 -14.16 -38.05 19.29
C THR A 190 -13.75 -38.24 20.74
N SER A 191 -14.37 -37.52 21.65
CA SER A 191 -14.31 -37.82 23.08
C SER A 191 -15.37 -38.84 23.46
N LYS A 192 -14.91 -39.99 23.86
CA LYS A 192 -15.71 -41.12 24.39
C LYS A 192 -15.94 -40.88 25.88
N ARG A 193 -17.17 -40.72 26.28
CA ARG A 193 -17.63 -40.83 27.69
C ARG A 193 -17.55 -42.24 28.20
N ARG A 194 -17.24 -42.38 29.47
CA ARG A 194 -17.75 -43.42 30.34
C ARG A 194 -17.43 -43.12 31.81
N PRO A 195 -18.13 -43.82 32.68
CA PRO A 195 -19.57 -43.81 33.07
C PRO A 195 -19.76 -43.05 34.36
#